data_81b06b90af33a17d8468d9643972a400
#
_entry.id   81b06b90af33a17d8468d9643972a400
#
_cell.length_a   1.000
_cell.length_b   1.000
_cell.length_c   1.000
_cell.angle_alpha   90.00
_cell.angle_beta   90.00
_cell.angle_gamma   90.00
#
_symmetry.space_group_name_H-M   'P 1'
#
loop_
_entity.id
_entity.type
_entity.pdbx_description
1 polymer ?
#
loop_
_entity_poly.entity_id
_entity_poly.type
_entity_poly.pdbx_seq_one_letter_code
_entity_poly.pdbx_strand_id
1 'polypeptide(L)'
;MSKIIARKSKVVRKLVLGVKGKLTSNNVTIVQGMAQIVDKNTVRCGEETYECENLILCTGSETFIPPIAGIDTVNYWTHRDALDNKELPASLAIVGGGVIGMEFASFFNSMGTEVHVVE
;
A
#
# COMPACT_ATOMS: atom_id res chain seq x y z
N MET A 1 0.77 -5.92 19.48
CA MET A 1 0.74 -5.85 17.98
C MET A 1 -0.27 -6.80 17.35
N SER A 2 -0.27 -8.10 17.60
CA SER A 2 -1.13 -9.08 16.87
C SER A 2 -2.62 -8.75 16.82
N LYS A 3 -3.22 -8.26 17.91
CA LYS A 3 -4.62 -7.82 17.95
C LYS A 3 -4.88 -6.60 17.05
N ILE A 4 -3.93 -5.67 16.97
CA ILE A 4 -4.02 -4.47 16.13
C ILE A 4 -3.97 -4.87 14.65
N ILE A 5 -3.02 -5.75 14.28
CA ILE A 5 -2.90 -6.27 12.92
C ILE A 5 -4.15 -7.05 12.51
N ALA A 6 -4.70 -7.89 13.39
CA ALA A 6 -5.95 -8.60 13.11
C ALA A 6 -7.12 -7.65 12.88
N ARG A 7 -7.24 -6.58 13.69
CA ARG A 7 -8.24 -5.53 13.50
C ARG A 7 -8.05 -4.81 12.18
N LYS A 8 -6.82 -4.38 11.85
CA LYS A 8 -6.48 -3.76 10.57
C LYS A 8 -6.95 -4.63 9.40
N SER A 9 -6.56 -5.90 9.40
CA SER A 9 -6.91 -6.84 8.32
C SER A 9 -8.44 -7.00 8.17
N LYS A 10 -9.19 -7.02 9.27
CA LYS A 10 -10.66 -7.04 9.24
C LYS A 10 -11.25 -5.77 8.62
N VAL A 11 -10.72 -4.60 8.96
CA VAL A 11 -11.16 -3.32 8.40
C VAL A 11 -10.88 -3.25 6.91
N VAL A 12 -9.64 -3.57 6.49
CA VAL A 12 -9.24 -3.60 5.07
C VAL A 12 -10.15 -4.53 4.27
N ARG A 13 -10.36 -5.77 4.77
CA ARG A 13 -11.25 -6.73 4.10
C ARG A 13 -12.67 -6.19 3.93
N LYS A 14 -13.23 -5.54 4.95
CA LYS A 14 -14.57 -4.94 4.88
C LYS A 14 -14.64 -3.85 3.82
N LEU A 15 -13.63 -2.97 3.74
CA LEU A 15 -13.57 -1.90 2.75
C LEU A 15 -13.44 -2.45 1.33
N VAL A 16 -12.56 -3.42 1.11
CA VAL A 16 -12.39 -4.07 -0.21
C VAL A 16 -13.68 -4.73 -0.67
N LEU A 17 -14.36 -5.47 0.22
CA LEU A 17 -15.67 -6.08 -0.11
C LEU A 17 -16.74 -5.02 -0.40
N GLY A 18 -16.74 -3.90 0.33
CA GLY A 18 -17.65 -2.79 0.09
C GLY A 18 -17.46 -2.15 -1.28
N VAL A 19 -16.20 -1.89 -1.67
CA VAL A 19 -15.87 -1.37 -3.01
C VAL A 19 -16.30 -2.35 -4.10
N LYS A 20 -15.95 -3.64 -3.96
CA LYS A 20 -16.36 -4.67 -4.92
C LYS A 20 -17.89 -4.74 -5.05
N GLY A 21 -18.61 -4.71 -3.94
CA GLY A 21 -20.08 -4.71 -3.95
C GLY A 21 -20.66 -3.49 -4.67
N LYS A 22 -20.08 -2.30 -4.45
CA LYS A 22 -20.48 -1.07 -5.17
C LYS A 22 -20.24 -1.16 -6.67
N LEU A 23 -19.12 -1.68 -7.10
CA LEU A 23 -18.82 -1.85 -8.52
C LEU A 23 -19.81 -2.82 -9.17
N THR A 24 -20.03 -3.97 -8.55
CA THR A 24 -20.96 -4.98 -9.05
C THR A 24 -22.42 -4.46 -9.12
N SER A 25 -22.88 -3.73 -8.10
CA SER A 25 -24.23 -3.17 -8.08
C SER A 25 -24.46 -2.06 -9.12
N ASN A 26 -23.40 -1.48 -9.65
CA ASN A 26 -23.45 -0.50 -10.74
C ASN A 26 -23.08 -1.11 -12.11
N ASN A 27 -23.13 -2.43 -12.25
CA ASN A 27 -22.85 -3.16 -13.49
C ASN A 27 -21.43 -2.92 -14.04
N VAL A 28 -20.46 -2.61 -13.16
CA VAL A 28 -19.05 -2.47 -13.57
C VAL A 28 -18.42 -3.85 -13.67
N THR A 29 -17.91 -4.17 -14.85
CA THR A 29 -17.12 -5.39 -15.07
C THR A 29 -15.75 -5.26 -14.43
N ILE A 30 -15.39 -6.22 -13.58
CA ILE A 30 -14.09 -6.26 -12.91
C ILE A 30 -13.26 -7.38 -13.53
N VAL A 31 -12.16 -7.02 -14.18
CA VAL A 31 -11.20 -7.95 -14.76
C VAL A 31 -9.93 -7.92 -13.91
N GLN A 32 -9.50 -9.10 -13.45
CA GLN A 32 -8.26 -9.22 -12.66
C GLN A 32 -7.14 -9.80 -13.53
N GLY A 33 -6.03 -9.08 -13.60
CA GLY A 33 -4.87 -9.52 -14.33
C GLY A 33 -3.89 -8.39 -14.60
N MET A 34 -2.82 -8.71 -15.30
CA MET A 34 -1.86 -7.71 -15.78
C MET A 34 -2.41 -7.06 -17.06
N ALA A 35 -2.77 -5.79 -16.95
CA ALA A 35 -3.28 -5.03 -18.09
C ALA A 35 -2.13 -4.47 -18.92
N GLN A 36 -2.32 -4.46 -20.25
CA GLN A 36 -1.41 -3.88 -21.23
C GLN A 36 -2.19 -2.95 -22.16
N ILE A 37 -1.74 -1.71 -22.28
CA ILE A 37 -2.31 -0.77 -23.27
C ILE A 37 -1.78 -1.15 -24.64
N VAL A 38 -2.69 -1.48 -25.55
CA VAL A 38 -2.37 -1.83 -26.94
C VAL A 38 -2.33 -0.57 -27.79
N ASP A 39 -3.37 0.26 -27.65
CA ASP A 39 -3.49 1.57 -28.28
C ASP A 39 -4.36 2.50 -27.43
N LYS A 40 -4.73 3.67 -27.95
CA LYS A 40 -5.49 4.71 -27.24
C LYS A 40 -6.90 4.28 -26.79
N ASN A 41 -7.45 3.24 -27.40
CA ASN A 41 -8.81 2.76 -27.14
C ASN A 41 -8.87 1.29 -26.73
N THR A 42 -7.71 0.60 -26.67
CA THR A 42 -7.65 -0.85 -26.50
C THR A 42 -6.74 -1.25 -25.35
N VAL A 43 -7.28 -2.04 -24.43
CA VAL A 43 -6.53 -2.64 -23.31
C VAL A 43 -6.65 -4.16 -23.40
N ARG A 44 -5.54 -4.86 -23.26
CA ARG A 44 -5.48 -6.31 -23.18
C ARG A 44 -5.22 -6.75 -21.74
N CYS A 45 -5.91 -7.79 -21.29
CA CYS A 45 -5.66 -8.45 -20.03
C CYS A 45 -5.65 -9.97 -20.23
N GLY A 46 -4.48 -10.59 -20.13
CA GLY A 46 -4.29 -11.97 -20.55
C GLY A 46 -4.51 -12.15 -22.05
N GLU A 47 -5.41 -13.04 -22.42
CA GLU A 47 -5.79 -13.30 -23.82
C GLU A 47 -6.97 -12.44 -24.30
N GLU A 48 -7.66 -11.76 -23.37
CA GLU A 48 -8.83 -10.96 -23.70
C GLU A 48 -8.45 -9.50 -23.98
N THR A 49 -9.21 -8.89 -24.91
CA THR A 49 -9.04 -7.50 -25.33
C THR A 49 -10.33 -6.73 -25.07
N TYR A 50 -10.19 -5.51 -24.54
CA TYR A 50 -11.29 -4.63 -24.16
C TYR A 50 -11.16 -3.30 -24.90
N GLU A 51 -12.20 -2.88 -25.59
CA GLU A 51 -12.28 -1.60 -26.27
C GLU A 51 -12.95 -0.55 -25.39
N CYS A 52 -12.51 0.69 -25.46
CA CYS A 52 -13.05 1.81 -24.68
C CYS A 52 -12.99 3.12 -25.46
N GLU A 53 -13.94 4.00 -25.24
CA GLU A 53 -13.89 5.38 -25.75
C GLU A 53 -12.92 6.25 -24.95
N ASN A 54 -12.87 6.03 -23.64
CA ASN A 54 -12.01 6.76 -22.70
C ASN A 54 -11.28 5.79 -21.78
N LEU A 55 -9.97 5.97 -21.66
CA LEU A 55 -9.12 5.18 -20.77
C LEU A 55 -8.67 6.05 -19.58
N ILE A 56 -8.93 5.58 -18.37
CA ILE A 56 -8.46 6.21 -17.13
C ILE A 56 -7.40 5.32 -16.48
N LEU A 57 -6.22 5.86 -16.22
CA LEU A 57 -5.11 5.17 -15.57
C LEU A 57 -5.07 5.51 -14.07
N CYS A 58 -5.45 4.55 -13.23
CA CYS A 58 -5.43 4.65 -11.77
C CYS A 58 -4.64 3.49 -11.16
N THR A 59 -3.43 3.26 -11.65
CA THR A 59 -2.61 2.07 -11.35
C THR A 59 -1.93 2.11 -9.98
N GLY A 60 -2.08 3.21 -9.23
CA GLY A 60 -1.44 3.40 -7.93
C GLY A 60 0.03 3.79 -8.05
N SER A 61 0.76 3.63 -6.96
CA SER A 61 2.18 3.97 -6.84
C SER A 61 2.92 2.94 -6.00
N GLU A 62 4.22 2.83 -6.21
CA GLU A 62 5.13 2.04 -5.38
C GLU A 62 5.93 2.94 -4.44
N THR A 63 6.44 2.33 -3.37
CA THR A 63 7.32 3.03 -2.44
C THR A 63 8.63 3.38 -3.13
N PHE A 64 8.96 4.66 -3.18
CA PHE A 64 10.28 5.11 -3.59
C PHE A 64 11.28 4.90 -2.44
N ILE A 65 12.36 4.20 -2.72
CA ILE A 65 13.48 4.04 -1.79
C ILE A 65 14.57 5.02 -2.20
N PRO A 66 14.84 6.05 -1.39
CA PRO A 66 15.87 7.02 -1.73
C PRO A 66 17.27 6.37 -1.72
N PRO A 67 18.21 6.86 -2.54
CA PRO A 67 19.57 6.32 -2.63
C PRO A 67 20.42 6.76 -1.43
N ILE A 68 20.14 6.20 -0.26
CA ILE A 68 20.86 6.48 0.98
C ILE A 68 22.07 5.54 1.05
N ALA A 69 23.25 6.10 1.30
CA ALA A 69 24.47 5.30 1.46
C ALA A 69 24.29 4.29 2.60
N GLY A 70 24.57 3.03 2.33
CA GLY A 70 24.46 1.95 3.31
C GLY A 70 23.05 1.35 3.47
N ILE A 71 22.04 1.78 2.72
CA ILE A 71 20.67 1.24 2.85
C ILE A 71 20.60 -0.28 2.59
N ASP A 72 21.44 -0.79 1.70
CA ASP A 72 21.51 -2.22 1.36
C ASP A 72 22.15 -3.07 2.47
N THR A 73 22.74 -2.43 3.48
CA THR A 73 23.38 -3.13 4.61
C THR A 73 22.44 -3.31 5.82
N VAL A 74 21.26 -2.74 5.78
CA VAL A 74 20.29 -2.75 6.87
C VAL A 74 18.97 -3.41 6.45
N ASN A 75 18.31 -4.05 7.40
CA ASN A 75 16.96 -4.54 7.19
C ASN A 75 15.96 -3.41 7.44
N TYR A 76 15.69 -2.60 6.41
CA TYR A 76 14.72 -1.51 6.51
C TYR A 76 13.29 -1.97 6.23
N TRP A 77 12.35 -1.22 6.75
CA TRP A 77 10.92 -1.39 6.51
C TRP A 77 10.38 -0.29 5.61
N THR A 78 9.49 -0.67 4.73
CA THR A 78 8.56 0.24 4.09
C THR A 78 7.29 0.37 4.94
N HIS A 79 6.37 1.23 4.53
CA HIS A 79 5.05 1.31 5.17
C HIS A 79 4.30 -0.02 5.17
N ARG A 80 4.51 -0.87 4.17
CA ARG A 80 3.87 -2.20 4.08
C ARG A 80 4.38 -3.12 5.18
N ASP A 81 5.68 -3.15 5.38
CA ASP A 81 6.31 -3.97 6.43
C ASP A 81 5.89 -3.49 7.82
N ALA A 82 5.88 -2.17 8.04
CA ALA A 82 5.45 -1.57 9.31
C ALA A 82 3.97 -1.91 9.64
N LEU A 83 3.09 -1.91 8.63
CA LEU A 83 1.67 -2.26 8.78
C LEU A 83 1.42 -3.74 9.04
N ASP A 84 2.34 -4.63 8.68
CA ASP A 84 2.19 -6.09 8.84
C ASP A 84 3.04 -6.66 9.96
N ASN A 85 3.90 -5.85 10.59
CA ASN A 85 4.78 -6.28 11.65
C ASN A 85 3.99 -6.65 12.91
N LYS A 86 4.20 -7.88 13.39
CA LYS A 86 3.49 -8.45 14.54
C LYS A 86 4.22 -8.20 15.87
N GLU A 87 5.46 -7.77 15.80
CA GLU A 87 6.31 -7.51 16.97
C GLU A 87 6.54 -6.01 17.14
N LEU A 88 6.62 -5.57 18.36
CA LEU A 88 6.91 -4.17 18.66
C LEU A 88 8.43 -4.04 18.79
N PRO A 89 9.11 -3.22 17.94
CA PRO A 89 10.55 -3.00 18.09
C PRO A 89 10.83 -2.19 19.37
N ALA A 90 11.97 -2.45 20.00
CA ALA A 90 12.42 -1.66 21.15
C ALA A 90 12.76 -0.22 20.73
N SER A 91 13.37 -0.06 19.54
CA SER A 91 13.68 1.25 18.95
C SER A 91 13.41 1.23 17.45
N LEU A 92 13.13 2.41 16.90
CA LEU A 92 12.83 2.62 15.48
C LEU A 92 13.39 3.96 15.01
N ALA A 93 14.22 3.93 13.98
CA ALA A 93 14.62 5.13 13.23
C ALA A 93 13.72 5.26 12.00
N ILE A 94 13.11 6.42 11.81
CA ILE A 94 12.27 6.74 10.64
C ILE A 94 13.00 7.78 9.81
N VAL A 95 13.22 7.47 8.55
CA VAL A 95 13.80 8.40 7.58
C VAL A 95 12.65 9.00 6.77
N GLY A 96 12.49 10.31 6.92
CA GLY A 96 11.41 11.09 6.35
C GLY A 96 10.38 11.54 7.37
N GLY A 97 10.25 12.87 7.57
CA GLY A 97 9.27 13.53 8.46
C GLY A 97 7.94 13.86 7.78
N GLY A 98 7.68 13.29 6.61
CA GLY A 98 6.39 13.43 5.92
C GLY A 98 5.23 12.77 6.68
N VAL A 99 4.00 12.93 6.16
CA VAL A 99 2.75 12.50 6.83
C VAL A 99 2.82 11.05 7.30
N ILE A 100 3.22 10.13 6.43
CA ILE A 100 3.30 8.69 6.76
C ILE A 100 4.34 8.43 7.86
N GLY A 101 5.53 9.05 7.76
CA GLY A 101 6.58 8.91 8.78
C GLY A 101 6.13 9.38 10.15
N MET A 102 5.45 10.53 10.22
CA MET A 102 4.94 11.09 11.47
C MET A 102 3.78 10.28 12.06
N GLU A 103 2.91 9.70 11.22
CA GLU A 103 1.86 8.79 11.69
C GLU A 103 2.45 7.52 12.31
N PHE A 104 3.47 6.92 11.70
CA PHE A 104 4.19 5.78 12.28
C PHE A 104 4.95 6.16 13.54
N ALA A 105 5.61 7.33 13.56
CA ALA A 105 6.29 7.82 14.75
C ALA A 105 5.33 7.93 15.93
N SER A 106 4.18 8.54 15.73
CA SER A 106 3.13 8.68 16.74
C SER A 106 2.62 7.31 17.22
N PHE A 107 2.34 6.41 16.28
CA PHE A 107 1.84 5.07 16.60
C PHE A 107 2.85 4.26 17.42
N PHE A 108 4.07 4.11 16.93
CA PHE A 108 5.09 3.29 17.59
C PHE A 108 5.52 3.88 18.94
N ASN A 109 5.67 5.20 19.02
CA ASN A 109 5.95 5.87 20.31
C ASN A 109 4.84 5.65 21.33
N SER A 110 3.57 5.74 20.93
CA SER A 110 2.42 5.46 21.82
C SER A 110 2.36 4.01 22.29
N MET A 111 2.99 3.10 21.55
CA MET A 111 3.09 1.68 21.90
C MET A 111 4.34 1.36 22.76
N GLY A 112 5.18 2.35 23.06
CA GLY A 112 6.36 2.21 23.90
C GLY A 112 7.67 1.95 23.15
N THR A 113 7.70 2.09 21.82
CA THR A 113 8.95 2.07 21.04
C THR A 113 9.69 3.39 21.19
N GLU A 114 10.99 3.35 21.38
CA GLU A 114 11.85 4.54 21.28
C GLU A 114 11.95 4.94 19.80
N VAL A 115 11.47 6.14 19.45
CA VAL A 115 11.37 6.56 18.06
C VAL A 115 12.25 7.78 17.78
N HIS A 116 13.09 7.68 16.74
CA HIS A 116 13.87 8.76 16.19
C HIS A 116 13.42 9.06 14.76
N VAL A 117 13.21 10.34 14.44
CA VAL A 117 12.86 10.78 13.08
C VAL A 117 14.00 11.63 12.52
N VAL A 118 14.41 11.34 11.31
CA VAL A 118 15.44 12.06 10.56
C VAL A 118 14.80 12.58 9.27
N GLU A 119 14.83 13.90 9.08
CA GLU A 119 14.34 14.60 7.88
C GLU A 119 15.50 15.06 6.99
#